data_cc60fddfe59aaf451aa2f2ba2eb2f022
#
_entry.id   cc60fddfe59aaf451aa2f2ba2eb2f022
#
_cell.length_a   1.000
_cell.length_b   1.000
_cell.length_c   1.000
_cell.angle_alpha   90.00
_cell.angle_beta   90.00
_cell.angle_gamma   90.00
#
_symmetry.space_group_name_H-M   'P 1'
#
loop_
_entity.id
_entity.type
_entity.pdbx_description
1 polymer ?
#
loop_
_entity_poly.entity_id
_entity_poly.type
_entity_poly.pdbx_seq_one_letter_code
_entity_poly.pdbx_strand_id
1 'polypeptide(L)'
;HFATSAKMIGSGLDEQLEKFIREHSDTKLIIVDTLQKVREVVNDSYSYSSDYEVIGKLKQFADRYGVCVLIVHHTRKQPAGDSFEMISGTTGLLGCADGALLMQKEKRTNSKATLEVVGRDQPDQRLYLSKDQESLVWVLDHAENELWKQPPDPVLEAVAKIVSAGNREWEGSP
;
A
#
# COMPACT_ATOMS: atom_id res chain seq x y z
N HIS A 1 -5.04 17.06 -12.49
CA HIS A 1 -3.92 17.35 -13.40
C HIS A 1 -3.20 16.07 -13.76
N PHE A 2 -2.69 15.99 -14.98
CA PHE A 2 -1.97 14.80 -15.46
C PHE A 2 -0.74 15.26 -16.26
N ALA A 3 0.43 14.70 -15.95
CA ALA A 3 1.68 14.97 -16.65
C ALA A 3 2.26 13.66 -17.22
N THR A 4 2.68 13.68 -18.49
CA THR A 4 3.28 12.53 -19.18
C THR A 4 4.80 12.53 -19.12
N SER A 5 5.41 13.59 -18.60
CA SER A 5 6.85 13.74 -18.44
C SER A 5 7.17 14.43 -17.12
N ALA A 6 8.24 13.99 -16.48
CA ALA A 6 8.77 14.59 -15.26
C ALA A 6 10.31 14.57 -15.33
N LYS A 7 10.93 15.48 -14.59
CA LYS A 7 12.37 15.47 -14.34
C LYS A 7 12.72 14.37 -13.35
N MET A 8 14.03 14.10 -13.16
CA MET A 8 14.52 13.08 -12.23
C MET A 8 14.61 13.65 -10.82
N ILE A 9 14.47 12.77 -9.82
CA ILE A 9 14.71 13.09 -8.40
C ILE A 9 16.17 13.53 -8.24
N GLY A 10 16.40 14.70 -7.64
CA GLY A 10 17.74 15.29 -7.51
C GLY A 10 18.24 16.04 -8.76
N SER A 11 17.47 16.04 -9.87
CA SER A 11 17.81 16.71 -11.12
C SER A 11 16.63 17.55 -11.65
N GLY A 12 15.91 18.21 -10.75
CA GLY A 12 14.89 19.22 -11.06
C GLY A 12 13.45 18.76 -10.89
N LEU A 13 13.17 17.55 -10.38
CA LEU A 13 11.80 17.14 -10.05
C LEU A 13 11.23 18.00 -8.92
N ASP A 14 12.05 18.29 -7.92
CA ASP A 14 11.62 19.07 -6.75
C ASP A 14 11.13 20.45 -7.18
N GLU A 15 11.90 21.16 -8.02
CA GLU A 15 11.50 22.47 -8.55
C GLU A 15 10.26 22.40 -9.43
N GLN A 16 10.12 21.32 -10.19
CA GLN A 16 8.92 21.07 -11.00
C GLN A 16 7.68 20.91 -10.14
N LEU A 17 7.76 20.12 -9.07
CA LEU A 17 6.68 19.90 -8.12
C LEU A 17 6.38 21.16 -7.29
N GLU A 18 7.42 21.89 -6.85
CA GLU A 18 7.27 23.17 -6.14
C GLU A 18 6.52 24.20 -6.99
N LYS A 19 6.88 24.32 -8.25
CA LYS A 19 6.18 25.20 -9.18
C LYS A 19 4.72 24.82 -9.29
N PHE A 20 4.43 23.52 -9.45
CA PHE A 20 3.07 23.02 -9.54
C PHE A 20 2.24 23.33 -8.29
N ILE A 21 2.77 23.10 -7.09
CA ILE A 21 2.08 23.39 -5.83
C ILE A 21 1.82 24.90 -5.66
N ARG A 22 2.75 25.76 -6.09
CA ARG A 22 2.53 27.22 -6.05
C ARG A 22 1.40 27.66 -6.97
N GLU A 23 1.24 27.00 -8.12
CA GLU A 23 0.15 27.26 -9.07
C GLU A 23 -1.19 26.61 -8.64
N HIS A 24 -1.12 25.54 -7.82
CA HIS A 24 -2.24 24.73 -7.36
C HIS A 24 -2.15 24.48 -5.86
N SER A 25 -2.41 25.51 -5.06
CA SER A 25 -2.21 25.50 -3.59
C SER A 25 -3.17 24.56 -2.83
N ASP A 26 -4.21 24.07 -3.49
CA ASP A 26 -5.18 23.09 -2.97
C ASP A 26 -4.74 21.63 -3.18
N THR A 27 -3.56 21.39 -3.75
CA THR A 27 -2.99 20.05 -3.96
C THR A 27 -2.87 19.30 -2.63
N LYS A 28 -3.42 18.08 -2.57
CA LYS A 28 -3.34 17.18 -1.41
C LYS A 28 -2.62 15.87 -1.72
N LEU A 29 -2.61 15.45 -2.98
CA LEU A 29 -2.03 14.18 -3.40
C LEU A 29 -1.25 14.36 -4.70
N ILE A 30 -0.03 13.84 -4.71
CA ILE A 30 0.81 13.69 -5.89
C ILE A 30 1.07 12.21 -6.11
N ILE A 31 0.78 11.70 -7.31
CA ILE A 31 1.01 10.30 -7.67
C ILE A 31 2.17 10.23 -8.66
N VAL A 32 3.19 9.43 -8.33
CA VAL A 32 4.35 9.15 -9.18
C VAL A 32 4.24 7.72 -9.71
N ASP A 33 3.88 7.54 -10.98
CA ASP A 33 3.77 6.25 -11.65
C ASP A 33 4.80 6.18 -12.82
N THR A 34 5.90 5.54 -12.63
CA THR A 34 6.42 4.80 -11.48
C THR A 34 7.72 5.43 -10.97
N LEU A 35 8.16 5.05 -9.77
CA LEU A 35 9.45 5.47 -9.21
C LEU A 35 10.60 5.35 -10.21
N GLN A 36 10.62 4.27 -10.98
CA GLN A 36 11.66 3.98 -11.96
C GLN A 36 11.78 5.04 -13.09
N LYS A 37 10.69 5.78 -13.34
CA LYS A 37 10.66 6.85 -14.37
C LYS A 37 11.28 8.16 -13.91
N VAL A 38 11.35 8.37 -12.61
CA VAL A 38 11.85 9.61 -11.99
C VAL A 38 13.13 9.39 -11.19
N ARG A 39 13.58 8.14 -11.09
CA ARG A 39 14.81 7.77 -10.37
C ARG A 39 16.02 7.88 -11.28
N GLU A 40 17.04 8.60 -10.83
CA GLU A 40 18.33 8.62 -11.50
C GLU A 40 19.09 7.31 -11.23
N VAL A 41 19.51 6.63 -12.31
CA VAL A 41 20.31 5.40 -12.19
C VAL A 41 21.78 5.79 -12.21
N VAL A 42 22.40 5.83 -11.04
CA VAL A 42 23.85 6.05 -10.92
C VAL A 42 24.53 4.69 -10.81
N ASN A 43 25.32 4.33 -11.81
CA ASN A 43 26.23 3.16 -11.84
C ASN A 43 25.59 1.78 -11.60
N ASP A 44 24.54 1.40 -12.31
CA ASP A 44 23.95 0.02 -12.37
C ASP A 44 23.78 -0.72 -11.01
N SER A 45 24.00 -0.09 -9.88
CA SER A 45 23.87 -0.71 -8.56
C SER A 45 22.82 -0.01 -7.71
N TYR A 46 21.72 -0.71 -7.46
CA TYR A 46 20.75 -0.34 -6.43
C TYR A 46 21.33 -0.67 -5.06
N SER A 47 21.63 0.35 -4.27
CA SER A 47 22.08 0.17 -2.87
C SER A 47 21.00 0.63 -1.90
N TYR A 48 21.03 0.09 -0.68
CA TYR A 48 20.14 0.51 0.41
C TYR A 48 20.19 2.02 0.64
N SER A 49 21.40 2.60 0.69
CA SER A 49 21.60 4.04 0.91
C SER A 49 21.01 4.89 -0.22
N SER A 50 21.14 4.45 -1.47
CA SER A 50 20.56 5.13 -2.63
C SER A 50 19.03 5.10 -2.59
N ASP A 51 18.42 3.97 -2.25
CA ASP A 51 16.97 3.83 -2.13
C ASP A 51 16.42 4.69 -0.99
N TYR A 52 17.08 4.65 0.15
CA TYR A 52 16.74 5.46 1.32
C TYR A 52 16.81 6.97 1.03
N GLU A 53 17.87 7.42 0.33
CA GLU A 53 18.04 8.82 -0.04
C GLU A 53 16.96 9.31 -1.01
N VAL A 54 16.64 8.50 -2.03
CA VAL A 54 15.61 8.84 -3.03
C VAL A 54 14.25 9.04 -2.38
N ILE A 55 13.80 8.09 -1.55
CA ILE A 55 12.52 8.20 -0.86
C ILE A 55 12.58 9.30 0.20
N GLY A 56 13.71 9.46 0.90
CA GLY A 56 13.91 10.52 1.88
C GLY A 56 13.71 11.93 1.30
N LYS A 57 14.17 12.18 0.07
CA LYS A 57 13.93 13.47 -0.62
C LYS A 57 12.43 13.69 -0.88
N LEU A 58 11.72 12.68 -1.38
CA LEU A 58 10.28 12.77 -1.61
C LEU A 58 9.49 12.93 -0.31
N LYS A 59 9.90 12.24 0.76
CA LYS A 59 9.33 12.42 2.10
C LYS A 59 9.51 13.85 2.62
N GLN A 60 10.73 14.39 2.55
CA GLN A 60 11.01 15.78 2.95
C GLN A 60 10.17 16.79 2.15
N PHE A 61 9.98 16.52 0.85
CA PHE A 61 9.10 17.33 0.02
C PHE A 61 7.64 17.25 0.51
N ALA A 62 7.12 16.03 0.73
CA ALA A 62 5.77 15.81 1.23
C ALA A 62 5.52 16.56 2.55
N ASP A 63 6.44 16.43 3.51
CA ASP A 63 6.37 17.08 4.82
C ASP A 63 6.41 18.60 4.71
N ARG A 64 7.29 19.15 3.86
CA ARG A 64 7.44 20.60 3.65
C ARG A 64 6.16 21.24 3.11
N TYR A 65 5.49 20.58 2.20
CA TYR A 65 4.33 21.13 1.50
C TYR A 65 2.98 20.63 2.06
N GLY A 66 2.99 19.74 3.04
CA GLY A 66 1.78 19.17 3.63
C GLY A 66 0.93 18.39 2.60
N VAL A 67 1.58 17.66 1.69
CA VAL A 67 0.96 16.86 0.64
C VAL A 67 1.27 15.38 0.83
N CYS A 68 0.38 14.50 0.41
CA CYS A 68 0.66 13.08 0.27
C CYS A 68 1.39 12.81 -1.05
N VAL A 69 2.50 12.07 -1.02
CA VAL A 69 3.16 11.57 -2.22
C VAL A 69 2.99 10.05 -2.28
N LEU A 70 2.19 9.59 -3.24
CA LEU A 70 1.98 8.17 -3.52
C LEU A 70 2.91 7.72 -4.64
N ILE A 71 3.78 6.76 -4.32
CA ILE A 71 4.77 6.23 -5.25
C ILE A 71 4.35 4.85 -5.71
N VAL A 72 4.14 4.69 -7.00
CA VAL A 72 3.89 3.37 -7.60
C VAL A 72 5.21 2.70 -7.92
N HIS A 73 5.36 1.45 -7.53
CA HIS A 73 6.56 0.66 -7.76
C HIS A 73 6.24 -0.81 -8.05
N HIS A 74 7.15 -1.52 -8.71
CA HIS A 74 6.97 -2.92 -9.06
C HIS A 74 7.44 -3.86 -7.95
N THR A 75 6.83 -5.04 -7.88
CA THR A 75 7.28 -6.14 -7.03
C THR A 75 8.22 -7.08 -7.79
N ARG A 76 9.11 -7.76 -7.06
CA ARG A 76 9.93 -8.86 -7.58
C ARG A 76 9.03 -10.07 -7.84
N LYS A 77 9.47 -10.91 -8.79
CA LYS A 77 8.74 -12.16 -9.11
C LYS A 77 9.04 -13.29 -8.12
N GLN A 78 10.08 -13.18 -7.30
CA GLN A 78 10.46 -14.20 -6.34
C GLN A 78 9.57 -14.11 -5.10
N PRO A 79 9.01 -15.24 -4.63
CA PRO A 79 8.31 -15.28 -3.35
C PRO A 79 9.28 -14.94 -2.22
N ALA A 80 8.80 -14.23 -1.21
CA ALA A 80 9.52 -13.93 0.02
C ALA A 80 8.70 -14.41 1.22
N GLY A 81 9.38 -14.58 2.37
CA GLY A 81 8.71 -14.95 3.62
C GLY A 81 7.78 -13.86 4.13
N ASP A 82 8.18 -12.60 3.94
CA ASP A 82 7.35 -11.41 4.13
C ASP A 82 6.96 -10.86 2.75
N SER A 83 5.67 -10.61 2.55
CA SER A 83 5.13 -10.07 1.31
C SER A 83 5.79 -8.74 0.90
N PHE A 84 6.15 -7.90 1.88
CA PHE A 84 6.76 -6.59 1.63
C PHE A 84 8.21 -6.67 1.16
N GLU A 85 8.92 -7.78 1.43
CA GLU A 85 10.23 -8.04 0.85
C GLU A 85 10.18 -8.26 -0.69
N MET A 86 8.99 -8.47 -1.23
CA MET A 86 8.78 -8.55 -2.68
C MET A 86 8.86 -7.19 -3.38
N ILE A 87 8.82 -6.08 -2.64
CA ILE A 87 8.97 -4.76 -3.25
C ILE A 87 10.35 -4.68 -3.89
N SER A 88 10.37 -4.33 -5.19
CA SER A 88 11.61 -4.28 -5.97
C SER A 88 12.51 -3.17 -5.45
N GLY A 89 13.79 -3.46 -5.24
CA GLY A 89 14.75 -2.54 -4.62
C GLY A 89 15.28 -3.12 -3.32
N THR A 90 15.52 -2.25 -2.36
CA THR A 90 16.01 -2.63 -1.03
C THR A 90 14.97 -2.31 0.05
N THR A 91 15.16 -2.83 1.26
CA THR A 91 14.35 -2.45 2.43
C THR A 91 14.44 -0.96 2.77
N GLY A 92 15.40 -0.23 2.18
CA GLY A 92 15.52 1.22 2.28
C GLY A 92 14.32 1.99 1.74
N LEU A 93 13.60 1.45 0.74
CA LEU A 93 12.39 2.08 0.22
C LEU A 93 11.29 2.14 1.28
N LEU A 94 11.07 1.03 2.00
CA LEU A 94 10.07 0.95 3.07
C LEU A 94 10.48 1.74 4.32
N GLY A 95 11.78 1.78 4.63
CA GLY A 95 12.28 2.42 5.84
C GLY A 95 11.99 3.92 5.95
N CYS A 96 11.79 4.61 4.83
CA CYS A 96 11.46 6.03 4.76
C CYS A 96 9.96 6.32 4.56
N ALA A 97 9.19 5.35 4.10
CA ALA A 97 7.77 5.54 3.84
C ALA A 97 6.96 5.56 5.14
N ASP A 98 5.89 6.34 5.19
CA ASP A 98 4.95 6.33 6.32
C ASP A 98 4.00 5.13 6.26
N GLY A 99 3.82 4.55 5.09
CA GLY A 99 3.07 3.33 4.87
C GLY A 99 3.32 2.71 3.50
N ALA A 100 2.90 1.48 3.34
CA ALA A 100 3.00 0.74 2.09
C ALA A 100 1.71 -0.02 1.78
N LEU A 101 1.44 -0.13 0.49
CA LEU A 101 0.29 -0.80 -0.08
C LEU A 101 0.81 -1.86 -1.06
N LEU A 102 0.65 -3.13 -0.76
CA LEU A 102 1.11 -4.22 -1.61
C LEU A 102 -0.07 -4.92 -2.26
N MET A 103 -0.26 -4.67 -3.57
CA MET A 103 -1.32 -5.30 -4.34
C MET A 103 -0.82 -6.55 -5.06
N GLN A 104 -1.48 -7.67 -4.83
CA GLN A 104 -1.11 -8.97 -5.38
C GLN A 104 -2.28 -9.67 -6.06
N LYS A 105 -1.99 -10.37 -7.15
CA LYS A 105 -2.92 -11.29 -7.83
C LYS A 105 -2.28 -12.67 -7.89
N GLU A 106 -3.03 -13.71 -7.57
CA GLU A 106 -2.55 -15.09 -7.72
C GLU A 106 -2.19 -15.43 -9.17
N LYS A 107 -3.05 -15.01 -10.11
CA LYS A 107 -2.85 -15.20 -11.55
C LYS A 107 -3.22 -13.92 -12.31
N ARG A 108 -2.55 -13.67 -13.43
CA ARG A 108 -2.84 -12.48 -14.28
C ARG A 108 -4.30 -12.41 -14.73
N THR A 109 -4.91 -13.56 -15.00
CA THR A 109 -6.30 -13.68 -15.45
C THR A 109 -7.32 -13.62 -14.33
N ASN A 110 -6.89 -13.64 -13.06
CA ASN A 110 -7.79 -13.58 -11.93
C ASN A 110 -8.41 -12.17 -11.80
N SER A 111 -9.72 -12.11 -11.61
CA SER A 111 -10.45 -10.87 -11.29
C SER A 111 -10.35 -10.49 -9.82
N LYS A 112 -9.74 -11.33 -8.98
CA LYS A 112 -9.53 -11.08 -7.54
C LYS A 112 -8.08 -10.68 -7.26
N ALA A 113 -7.90 -9.81 -6.27
CA ALA A 113 -6.61 -9.39 -5.75
C ALA A 113 -6.67 -9.22 -4.23
N THR A 114 -5.51 -9.27 -3.59
CA THR A 114 -5.33 -8.83 -2.21
C THR A 114 -4.54 -7.52 -2.20
N LEU A 115 -4.87 -6.64 -1.26
CA LEU A 115 -4.12 -5.42 -0.98
C LEU A 115 -3.74 -5.45 0.50
N GLU A 116 -2.47 -5.68 0.77
CA GLU A 116 -1.92 -5.57 2.12
C GLU A 116 -1.52 -4.11 2.38
N VAL A 117 -1.90 -3.61 3.53
CA VAL A 117 -1.71 -2.22 3.94
C VAL A 117 -0.97 -2.22 5.27
N VAL A 118 0.17 -1.56 5.33
CA VAL A 118 0.92 -1.31 6.56
C VAL A 118 1.21 0.18 6.68
N GLY A 119 1.27 0.69 7.90
CA GLY A 119 1.52 2.10 8.12
C GLY A 119 1.82 2.42 9.59
N ARG A 120 2.46 3.58 9.81
CA ARG A 120 2.85 4.00 11.17
C ARG A 120 1.67 4.38 12.03
N ASP A 121 0.64 4.97 11.42
CA ASP A 121 -0.48 5.60 12.12
C ASP A 121 -1.80 4.83 11.93
N GLN A 122 -1.74 3.59 11.45
CA GLN A 122 -2.90 2.74 11.22
C GLN A 122 -2.56 1.27 11.47
N PRO A 123 -3.52 0.44 11.91
CA PRO A 123 -3.31 -0.99 12.05
C PRO A 123 -3.09 -1.63 10.66
N ASP A 124 -2.29 -2.69 10.64
CA ASP A 124 -2.10 -3.50 9.46
C ASP A 124 -3.42 -4.13 9.02
N GLN A 125 -3.66 -4.14 7.71
CA GLN A 125 -4.89 -4.62 7.11
C GLN A 125 -4.59 -5.46 5.87
N ARG A 126 -5.46 -6.43 5.61
CA ARG A 126 -5.53 -7.12 4.32
C ARG A 126 -6.92 -6.92 3.73
N LEU A 127 -6.95 -6.30 2.56
CA LEU A 127 -8.16 -6.01 1.82
C LEU A 127 -8.28 -7.02 0.66
N TYR A 128 -9.47 -7.58 0.50
CA TYR A 128 -9.80 -8.47 -0.61
C TYR A 128 -10.61 -7.69 -1.63
N LEU A 129 -10.14 -7.71 -2.86
CA LEU A 129 -10.66 -6.89 -3.94
C LEU A 129 -11.13 -7.77 -5.09
N SER A 130 -12.23 -7.39 -5.72
CA SER A 130 -12.67 -7.92 -7.01
C SER A 130 -12.65 -6.82 -8.07
N LYS A 131 -12.31 -7.18 -9.30
CA LYS A 131 -12.30 -6.26 -10.43
C LYS A 131 -13.65 -6.25 -11.11
N ASP A 132 -14.32 -5.12 -11.08
CA ASP A 132 -15.51 -4.90 -11.89
C ASP A 132 -15.16 -4.98 -13.38
N GLN A 133 -15.91 -5.75 -14.14
CA GLN A 133 -15.58 -6.04 -15.54
C GLN A 133 -16.00 -4.92 -16.50
N GLU A 134 -16.97 -4.10 -16.11
CA GLU A 134 -17.47 -2.99 -16.95
C GLU A 134 -16.65 -1.73 -16.75
N SER A 135 -16.50 -1.31 -15.49
CA SER A 135 -15.76 -0.10 -15.14
C SER A 135 -14.25 -0.30 -15.06
N LEU A 136 -13.78 -1.56 -14.98
CA LEU A 136 -12.38 -1.98 -14.76
C LEU A 136 -11.80 -1.49 -13.42
N VAL A 137 -12.65 -1.06 -12.49
CA VAL A 137 -12.26 -0.58 -11.17
C VAL A 137 -12.18 -1.73 -10.18
N TRP A 138 -11.27 -1.65 -9.22
CA TRP A 138 -11.20 -2.58 -8.11
C TRP A 138 -12.21 -2.18 -7.03
N VAL A 139 -13.02 -3.14 -6.62
CA VAL A 139 -14.06 -2.98 -5.59
C VAL A 139 -13.65 -3.77 -4.36
N LEU A 140 -13.85 -3.18 -3.18
CA LEU A 140 -13.59 -3.85 -1.91
C LEU A 140 -14.68 -4.89 -1.64
N ASP A 141 -14.27 -6.16 -1.51
CA ASP A 141 -15.15 -7.26 -1.09
C ASP A 141 -15.26 -7.30 0.44
N HIS A 142 -14.12 -7.41 1.13
CA HIS A 142 -14.04 -7.37 2.59
C HIS A 142 -12.64 -7.01 3.05
N ALA A 143 -12.50 -6.70 4.34
CA ALA A 143 -11.23 -6.34 4.98
C ALA A 143 -10.97 -7.28 6.17
N GLU A 144 -9.70 -7.70 6.32
CA GLU A 144 -9.17 -8.32 7.53
C GLU A 144 -8.18 -7.37 8.18
N ASN A 145 -8.28 -7.18 9.47
CA ASN A 145 -7.33 -6.42 10.28
C ASN A 145 -6.81 -7.31 11.42
N GLU A 146 -5.83 -6.84 12.17
CA GLU A 146 -5.25 -7.62 13.27
C GLU A 146 -6.24 -8.06 14.34
N LEU A 147 -7.34 -7.31 14.53
CA LEU A 147 -8.42 -7.68 15.48
C LEU A 147 -9.09 -8.99 15.08
N TRP A 148 -9.13 -9.33 13.78
CA TRP A 148 -9.69 -10.59 13.26
C TRP A 148 -8.73 -11.78 13.43
N LYS A 149 -7.46 -11.52 13.72
CA LYS A 149 -6.47 -12.58 14.03
C LYS A 149 -6.49 -13.01 15.50
N GLN A 150 -7.24 -12.32 16.36
CA GLN A 150 -7.47 -12.83 17.72
C GLN A 150 -8.20 -14.16 17.61
N PRO A 151 -7.72 -15.21 18.31
CA PRO A 151 -8.44 -16.46 18.33
C PRO A 151 -9.89 -16.17 18.76
N PRO A 152 -10.88 -16.78 18.10
CA PRO A 152 -12.26 -16.58 18.44
C PRO A 152 -12.45 -16.80 19.94
N ASP A 153 -13.20 -15.95 20.61
CA ASP A 153 -13.49 -16.10 22.02
C ASP A 153 -14.08 -17.51 22.25
N PRO A 154 -13.43 -18.37 23.07
CA PRO A 154 -13.89 -19.73 23.29
C PRO A 154 -15.35 -19.82 23.75
N VAL A 155 -15.82 -18.78 24.44
CA VAL A 155 -17.22 -18.66 24.91
C VAL A 155 -18.14 -18.41 23.71
N LEU A 156 -17.77 -17.48 22.80
CA LEU A 156 -18.54 -17.21 21.59
C LEU A 156 -18.58 -18.42 20.64
N GLU A 157 -17.47 -19.15 20.50
CA GLU A 157 -17.47 -20.41 19.74
C GLU A 157 -18.35 -21.48 20.36
N ALA A 158 -18.32 -21.63 21.70
CA ALA A 158 -19.18 -22.58 22.39
C ALA A 158 -20.67 -22.20 22.22
N VAL A 159 -21.01 -20.92 22.37
CA VAL A 159 -22.37 -20.42 22.14
C VAL A 159 -22.80 -20.62 20.70
N ALA A 160 -21.95 -20.32 19.71
CA ALA A 160 -22.24 -20.50 18.28
C ALA A 160 -22.49 -21.97 17.90
N LYS A 161 -21.85 -22.93 18.60
CA LYS A 161 -22.10 -24.36 18.41
C LYS A 161 -23.45 -24.81 18.99
N ILE A 162 -23.90 -24.18 20.06
CA ILE A 162 -25.16 -24.51 20.75
C ILE A 162 -26.35 -23.82 20.06
N VAL A 163 -26.17 -22.55 19.70
CA VAL A 163 -27.19 -21.73 19.01
C VAL A 163 -27.02 -21.89 17.50
N SER A 164 -27.73 -22.83 16.93
CA SER A 164 -27.81 -23.02 15.46
C SER A 164 -29.11 -22.43 14.90
N ALA A 165 -29.19 -22.31 13.57
CA ALA A 165 -30.40 -21.81 12.91
C ALA A 165 -31.69 -22.60 13.25
N GLY A 166 -31.54 -23.84 13.71
CA GLY A 166 -32.64 -24.72 14.15
C GLY A 166 -32.87 -24.70 15.66
N ASN A 167 -31.96 -24.14 16.46
CA ASN A 167 -32.05 -24.10 17.92
C ASN A 167 -31.79 -22.68 18.40
N ARG A 168 -32.86 -21.88 18.48
CA ARG A 168 -32.81 -20.44 18.78
C ARG A 168 -32.86 -20.11 20.29
N GLU A 169 -33.14 -21.08 21.09
CA GLU A 169 -33.26 -20.94 22.54
C GLU A 169 -32.31 -21.93 23.21
N TRP A 170 -31.61 -21.47 24.23
CA TRP A 170 -30.75 -22.28 25.07
C TRP A 170 -31.15 -22.12 26.52
N GLU A 171 -31.47 -23.24 27.17
CA GLU A 171 -31.70 -23.31 28.62
C GLU A 171 -30.57 -24.16 29.23
N GLY A 172 -29.78 -23.58 30.13
CA GLY A 172 -28.72 -24.24 30.86
C GLY A 172 -28.36 -23.50 32.14
N SER A 173 -27.74 -24.19 33.07
CA SER A 173 -27.16 -23.53 34.25
C SER A 173 -25.79 -22.92 33.85
N PRO A 174 -25.42 -21.80 34.49
CA PRO A 174 -24.14 -21.15 34.29
C PRO A 174 -22.95 -22.01 34.70
#